data_bae6b1604ea89429a5366b631fe30105
#
_entry.id   bae6b1604ea89429a5366b631fe30105
#
_cell.length_a   1.000
_cell.length_b   1.000
_cell.length_c   1.000
_cell.angle_alpha   90.00
_cell.angle_beta   90.00
_cell.angle_gamma   90.00
#
_symmetry.space_group_name_H-M   'P 1'
#
loop_
_entity.id
_entity.type
_entity.pdbx_description
1 polymer ?
#
loop_
_entity_poly.entity_id
_entity_poly.type
_entity_poly.pdbx_seq_one_letter_code
_entity_poly.pdbx_strand_id
1 'polypeptide(L)'
;SHFGQKSYLETADYLREELALLGIKEYSNKEWRNANIEMFKVEHQFYTDYAKENWQAAKDKNLKTLTKEKKLEKGIAKKESLKAKYKSESPDRGIQTLFRVTLKNHLTLSDIADTKANILLSVNAIIISVALSNLIPKLDNPSNEYLIYPTMIFLTFSVVSMVLAVLATRPNITSGQFTKEDVANKKVNLLFFGNFHKMKLSDYEWAIGELVKDKEYIYSSLTKDLYFLGLVLHRKYKILRLTYVIFIIGIVISVLAFAISFNYFGPERILD
;
A
#
# COMPACT_ATOMS: atom_id res chain seq x y z
N SER A 1 -34.12 16.25 54.05
CA SER A 1 -34.27 16.86 52.72
C SER A 1 -34.02 15.83 51.66
N HIS A 2 -34.92 15.72 50.68
CA HIS A 2 -34.85 14.82 49.54
C HIS A 2 -33.52 15.01 48.76
N PHE A 3 -33.08 16.22 48.56
CA PHE A 3 -31.86 16.57 47.79
C PHE A 3 -30.55 16.11 48.47
N GLY A 4 -30.57 15.88 49.78
CA GLY A 4 -29.45 15.40 50.58
C GLY A 4 -29.45 13.89 50.78
N GLN A 5 -30.37 13.12 50.25
CA GLN A 5 -30.44 11.67 50.44
C GLN A 5 -29.48 10.93 49.50
N LYS A 6 -28.96 9.78 49.97
CA LYS A 6 -28.12 8.90 49.15
C LYS A 6 -28.88 8.32 47.93
N SER A 7 -30.18 8.09 48.09
CA SER A 7 -31.09 7.57 47.04
C SER A 7 -31.67 8.65 46.10
N TYR A 8 -31.13 9.88 46.14
CA TYR A 8 -31.70 10.98 45.37
C TYR A 8 -31.80 10.65 43.86
N LEU A 9 -30.79 10.07 43.26
CA LEU A 9 -30.79 9.78 41.82
C LEU A 9 -31.88 8.78 41.45
N GLU A 10 -32.12 7.75 42.24
CA GLU A 10 -33.18 6.75 42.03
C GLU A 10 -34.58 7.40 42.20
N THR A 11 -34.77 8.15 43.25
CA THR A 11 -36.08 8.83 43.51
C THR A 11 -36.36 9.92 42.51
N ALA A 12 -35.35 10.58 41.97
CA ALA A 12 -35.52 11.56 40.89
C ALA A 12 -35.93 10.89 39.57
N ASP A 13 -35.42 9.71 39.29
CA ASP A 13 -35.85 8.97 38.09
C ASP A 13 -37.26 8.45 38.22
N TYR A 14 -37.70 7.96 39.37
CA TYR A 14 -39.10 7.63 39.61
C TYR A 14 -40.02 8.84 39.40
N LEU A 15 -39.64 10.02 39.89
CA LEU A 15 -40.41 11.24 39.65
C LEU A 15 -40.54 11.59 38.16
N ARG A 16 -39.46 11.35 37.38
CA ARG A 16 -39.52 11.54 35.91
C ARG A 16 -40.54 10.61 35.26
N GLU A 17 -40.54 9.33 35.67
CA GLU A 17 -41.46 8.31 35.17
C GLU A 17 -42.92 8.66 35.59
N GLU A 18 -43.13 9.11 36.83
CA GLU A 18 -44.45 9.55 37.29
C GLU A 18 -44.97 10.72 36.49
N LEU A 19 -44.14 11.74 36.21
CA LEU A 19 -44.52 12.89 35.39
C LEU A 19 -44.93 12.49 33.96
N ALA A 20 -44.23 11.50 33.39
CA ALA A 20 -44.57 10.97 32.07
C ALA A 20 -45.89 10.18 32.10
N LEU A 21 -46.12 9.33 33.12
CA LEU A 21 -47.36 8.55 33.30
C LEU A 21 -48.60 9.44 33.52
N LEU A 22 -48.42 10.54 34.23
CA LEU A 22 -49.49 11.52 34.47
C LEU A 22 -49.75 12.43 33.26
N GLY A 23 -49.01 12.32 32.18
CA GLY A 23 -49.14 13.13 30.98
C GLY A 23 -48.76 14.60 31.19
N ILE A 24 -48.03 14.93 32.29
CA ILE A 24 -47.66 16.31 32.60
C ILE A 24 -46.50 16.77 31.72
N LYS A 25 -45.44 15.97 31.66
CA LYS A 25 -44.27 16.26 30.81
C LYS A 25 -43.38 15.02 30.66
N GLU A 26 -43.03 14.71 29.43
CA GLU A 26 -42.00 13.73 29.11
C GLU A 26 -40.61 14.38 29.02
N TYR A 27 -39.68 13.93 29.84
CA TYR A 27 -38.30 14.40 29.83
C TYR A 27 -37.36 13.33 29.28
N SER A 28 -36.55 13.69 28.30
CA SER A 28 -35.40 12.88 27.95
C SER A 28 -34.37 12.83 29.10
N ASN A 29 -33.52 11.82 29.15
CA ASN A 29 -32.46 11.70 30.18
C ASN A 29 -31.58 12.96 30.29
N LYS A 30 -31.30 13.59 29.15
CA LYS A 30 -30.49 14.82 29.06
C LYS A 30 -31.25 16.05 29.62
N GLU A 31 -32.53 16.21 29.27
CA GLU A 31 -33.34 17.31 29.75
C GLU A 31 -33.58 17.17 31.25
N TRP A 32 -33.90 15.97 31.71
CA TRP A 32 -34.10 15.68 33.14
C TRP A 32 -32.89 16.02 33.96
N ARG A 33 -31.69 15.55 33.54
CA ARG A 33 -30.41 15.85 34.21
C ARG A 33 -30.12 17.35 34.23
N ASN A 34 -30.41 18.08 33.15
CA ASN A 34 -30.19 19.52 33.10
C ASN A 34 -31.15 20.24 34.06
N ALA A 35 -32.43 19.86 34.09
CA ALA A 35 -33.42 20.43 35.01
C ALA A 35 -33.01 20.17 36.47
N ASN A 36 -32.53 18.96 36.81
CA ASN A 36 -32.04 18.66 38.14
C ASN A 36 -30.80 19.49 38.51
N ILE A 37 -29.86 19.69 37.58
CA ILE A 37 -28.68 20.54 37.85
C ILE A 37 -29.07 21.97 38.11
N GLU A 38 -30.06 22.50 37.36
CA GLU A 38 -30.58 23.86 37.52
C GLU A 38 -31.29 24.00 38.86
N MET A 39 -32.17 23.07 39.20
CA MET A 39 -32.83 23.00 40.49
C MET A 39 -31.82 23.04 41.66
N PHE A 40 -30.75 22.21 41.59
CA PHE A 40 -29.73 22.20 42.63
C PHE A 40 -28.94 23.49 42.76
N LYS A 41 -28.69 24.20 41.67
CA LYS A 41 -27.85 25.40 41.65
C LYS A 41 -28.59 26.68 41.94
N VAL A 42 -29.79 26.81 41.41
CA VAL A 42 -30.51 28.08 41.32
C VAL A 42 -31.75 28.09 42.23
N GLU A 43 -32.57 27.06 42.12
CA GLU A 43 -33.91 27.12 42.75
C GLU A 43 -33.93 26.64 44.19
N HIS A 44 -33.09 25.65 44.55
CA HIS A 44 -33.11 25.06 45.92
C HIS A 44 -32.01 25.61 46.78
N GLN A 45 -32.38 26.21 47.93
CA GLN A 45 -31.48 26.66 48.97
C GLN A 45 -31.93 26.15 50.35
N PHE A 46 -31.00 25.88 51.26
CA PHE A 46 -31.30 25.62 52.67
C PHE A 46 -31.24 26.93 53.45
N TYR A 47 -32.33 27.27 54.17
CA TYR A 47 -32.46 28.51 54.87
C TYR A 47 -32.08 28.41 56.33
N THR A 48 -32.22 27.25 56.98
CA THR A 48 -31.87 27.01 58.39
C THR A 48 -30.43 26.53 58.54
N ASP A 49 -29.78 26.94 59.64
CA ASP A 49 -28.40 26.55 59.91
C ASP A 49 -28.29 25.03 60.13
N TYR A 50 -29.27 24.42 60.79
CA TYR A 50 -29.35 22.97 60.92
C TYR A 50 -29.36 22.24 59.54
N ALA A 51 -30.11 22.74 58.59
CA ALA A 51 -30.19 22.14 57.26
C ALA A 51 -28.89 22.35 56.46
N LYS A 52 -28.21 23.49 56.63
CA LYS A 52 -26.91 23.75 55.98
C LYS A 52 -25.85 22.82 56.53
N GLU A 53 -25.76 22.64 57.84
CA GLU A 53 -24.77 21.77 58.49
C GLU A 53 -25.00 20.29 58.15
N ASN A 54 -26.24 19.81 58.13
CA ASN A 54 -26.55 18.40 58.02
C ASN A 54 -26.79 17.91 56.58
N TRP A 55 -27.21 18.78 55.60
CA TRP A 55 -27.67 18.33 54.29
C TRP A 55 -26.94 19.00 53.10
N GLN A 56 -26.23 20.10 53.33
CA GLN A 56 -25.53 20.81 52.26
C GLN A 56 -24.40 19.93 51.63
N ALA A 57 -23.61 19.27 52.41
CA ALA A 57 -22.52 18.41 51.93
C ALA A 57 -23.02 17.27 51.01
N ALA A 58 -24.16 16.66 51.37
CA ALA A 58 -24.76 15.60 50.62
C ALA A 58 -25.43 16.14 49.33
N LYS A 59 -26.06 17.34 49.37
CA LYS A 59 -26.55 18.04 48.20
C LYS A 59 -25.42 18.33 47.21
N ASP A 60 -24.31 18.85 47.67
CA ASP A 60 -23.15 19.19 46.84
C ASP A 60 -22.53 17.94 46.20
N LYS A 61 -22.52 16.80 46.90
CA LYS A 61 -22.08 15.52 46.36
C LYS A 61 -22.97 15.05 45.22
N ASN A 62 -24.29 15.12 45.37
CA ASN A 62 -25.25 14.75 44.33
C ASN A 62 -25.11 15.66 43.09
N LEU A 63 -24.93 16.97 43.30
CA LEU A 63 -24.68 17.93 42.22
C LEU A 63 -23.38 17.64 41.46
N LYS A 64 -22.29 17.29 42.18
CA LYS A 64 -21.02 16.88 41.59
C LYS A 64 -21.18 15.65 40.72
N THR A 65 -21.96 14.64 41.19
CA THR A 65 -22.26 13.43 40.39
C THR A 65 -22.98 13.76 39.10
N LEU A 66 -24.09 14.50 39.17
CA LEU A 66 -24.84 14.93 37.97
C LEU A 66 -23.99 15.75 36.97
N THR A 67 -23.12 16.61 37.49
CA THR A 67 -22.23 17.42 36.65
C THR A 67 -21.14 16.58 35.99
N LYS A 68 -20.62 15.56 36.71
CA LYS A 68 -19.63 14.60 36.17
C LYS A 68 -20.25 13.77 35.04
N GLU A 69 -21.44 13.26 35.21
CA GLU A 69 -22.18 12.51 34.18
C GLU A 69 -22.45 13.37 32.94
N LYS A 70 -22.88 14.63 33.11
CA LYS A 70 -23.05 15.59 32.01
C LYS A 70 -21.76 15.82 31.22
N LYS A 71 -20.60 15.92 31.89
CA LYS A 71 -19.28 16.06 31.25
C LYS A 71 -18.90 14.79 30.49
N LEU A 72 -19.15 13.60 31.09
CA LEU A 72 -18.85 12.32 30.48
C LEU A 72 -19.66 12.14 29.18
N GLU A 73 -20.98 12.41 29.22
CA GLU A 73 -21.86 12.32 28.07
C GLU A 73 -21.43 13.26 26.93
N LYS A 74 -21.11 14.52 27.26
CA LYS A 74 -20.53 15.45 26.27
C LYS A 74 -19.23 14.93 25.66
N GLY A 75 -18.39 14.29 26.45
CA GLY A 75 -17.14 13.68 25.98
C GLY A 75 -17.40 12.50 25.04
N ILE A 76 -18.37 11.64 25.36
CA ILE A 76 -18.79 10.52 24.50
C ILE A 76 -19.38 11.04 23.18
N ALA A 77 -20.33 11.97 23.24
CA ALA A 77 -20.94 12.56 22.05
C ALA A 77 -19.91 13.24 21.12
N LYS A 78 -18.92 13.95 21.70
CA LYS A 78 -17.80 14.52 20.94
C LYS A 78 -16.94 13.45 20.28
N LYS A 79 -16.65 12.34 20.98
CA LYS A 79 -15.90 11.22 20.42
C LYS A 79 -16.68 10.52 19.30
N GLU A 80 -17.98 10.36 19.44
CA GLU A 80 -18.86 9.76 18.42
C GLU A 80 -18.98 10.65 17.18
N SER A 81 -19.14 11.96 17.36
CA SER A 81 -19.16 12.92 16.26
C SER A 81 -17.85 12.96 15.49
N LEU A 82 -16.70 12.89 16.20
CA LEU A 82 -15.38 12.75 15.58
C LEU A 82 -15.25 11.43 14.82
N LYS A 83 -15.70 10.30 15.42
CA LYS A 83 -15.69 8.99 14.74
C LYS A 83 -16.57 9.01 13.48
N ALA A 84 -17.75 9.61 13.54
CA ALA A 84 -18.65 9.76 12.39
C ALA A 84 -18.01 10.59 11.29
N LYS A 85 -17.37 11.72 11.63
CA LYS A 85 -16.60 12.56 10.70
C LYS A 85 -15.44 11.78 10.07
N TYR A 86 -14.64 11.07 10.87
CA TYR A 86 -13.57 10.23 10.35
C TYR A 86 -14.08 9.07 9.48
N LYS A 87 -15.25 8.52 9.77
CA LYS A 87 -15.87 7.46 8.97
C LYS A 87 -16.35 7.97 7.61
N SER A 88 -16.85 9.21 7.53
CA SER A 88 -17.23 9.86 6.26
C SER A 88 -16.01 10.25 5.39
N GLU A 89 -14.85 10.56 6.01
CA GLU A 89 -13.58 10.81 5.32
C GLU A 89 -12.80 9.52 5.00
N SER A 90 -13.21 8.39 5.53
CA SER A 90 -12.57 7.08 5.42
C SER A 90 -12.45 6.54 3.97
N PRO A 91 -13.39 6.75 3.03
CA PRO A 91 -13.23 6.31 1.64
C PRO A 91 -11.98 6.88 0.98
N ASP A 92 -11.71 8.18 1.16
CA ASP A 92 -10.54 8.83 0.54
C ASP A 92 -9.22 8.30 1.10
N ARG A 93 -9.13 8.07 2.41
CA ARG A 93 -7.94 7.45 3.03
C ARG A 93 -7.75 6.00 2.60
N GLY A 94 -8.83 5.24 2.47
CA GLY A 94 -8.80 3.87 1.95
C GLY A 94 -8.28 3.82 0.52
N ILE A 95 -8.77 4.71 -0.33
CA ILE A 95 -8.37 4.85 -1.73
C ILE A 95 -6.88 5.24 -1.83
N GLN A 96 -6.44 6.26 -1.08
CA GLN A 96 -5.02 6.65 -1.04
C GLN A 96 -4.12 5.51 -0.56
N THR A 97 -4.55 4.75 0.45
CA THR A 97 -3.80 3.59 0.94
C THR A 97 -3.73 2.50 -0.14
N LEU A 98 -4.84 2.23 -0.84
CA LEU A 98 -4.90 1.28 -1.95
C LEU A 98 -3.87 1.65 -3.03
N PHE A 99 -3.89 2.89 -3.54
CA PHE A 99 -2.96 3.34 -4.56
C PHE A 99 -1.50 3.22 -4.10
N ARG A 100 -1.19 3.68 -2.89
CA ARG A 100 0.17 3.63 -2.33
C ARG A 100 0.67 2.20 -2.16
N VAL A 101 -0.16 1.29 -1.65
CA VAL A 101 0.22 -0.12 -1.44
C VAL A 101 0.39 -0.81 -2.79
N THR A 102 -0.53 -0.61 -3.74
CA THR A 102 -0.45 -1.21 -5.07
C THR A 102 0.77 -0.71 -5.84
N LEU A 103 1.03 0.61 -5.81
CA LEU A 103 2.23 1.19 -6.41
C LEU A 103 3.50 0.59 -5.82
N LYS A 104 3.60 0.52 -4.50
CA LYS A 104 4.74 -0.10 -3.80
C LYS A 104 4.92 -1.56 -4.22
N ASN A 105 3.84 -2.32 -4.31
CA ASN A 105 3.89 -3.73 -4.73
C ASN A 105 4.40 -3.85 -6.18
N HIS A 106 3.93 -3.02 -7.11
CA HIS A 106 4.39 -3.03 -8.50
C HIS A 106 5.88 -2.69 -8.60
N LEU A 107 6.35 -1.68 -7.86
CA LEU A 107 7.77 -1.30 -7.82
C LEU A 107 8.62 -2.44 -7.23
N THR A 108 8.20 -3.03 -6.12
CA THR A 108 8.91 -4.16 -5.49
C THR A 108 8.98 -5.38 -6.43
N LEU A 109 7.87 -5.72 -7.10
CA LEU A 109 7.84 -6.82 -8.07
C LEU A 109 8.73 -6.53 -9.29
N SER A 110 8.80 -5.28 -9.75
CA SER A 110 9.71 -4.87 -10.83
C SER A 110 11.17 -5.02 -10.40
N ASP A 111 11.53 -4.59 -9.19
CA ASP A 111 12.86 -4.72 -8.61
C ASP A 111 13.29 -6.20 -8.46
N ILE A 112 12.38 -7.05 -8.00
CA ILE A 112 12.60 -8.51 -7.94
C ILE A 112 12.86 -9.07 -9.34
N ALA A 113 12.14 -8.64 -10.35
CA ALA A 113 12.36 -9.10 -11.73
C ALA A 113 13.72 -8.66 -12.26
N ASP A 114 14.11 -7.41 -12.02
CA ASP A 114 15.41 -6.86 -12.41
C ASP A 114 16.57 -7.60 -11.68
N THR A 115 16.41 -7.84 -10.39
CA THR A 115 17.38 -8.60 -9.58
C THR A 115 17.56 -10.02 -10.13
N LYS A 116 16.47 -10.72 -10.45
CA LYS A 116 16.54 -12.07 -11.03
C LYS A 116 17.21 -12.08 -12.40
N ALA A 117 16.94 -11.09 -13.24
CA ALA A 117 17.61 -10.96 -14.54
C ALA A 117 19.12 -10.69 -14.37
N ASN A 118 19.51 -9.83 -13.43
CA ASN A 118 20.91 -9.54 -13.13
C ASN A 118 21.66 -10.75 -12.57
N ILE A 119 21.01 -11.57 -11.74
CA ILE A 119 21.59 -12.84 -11.28
C ILE A 119 21.87 -13.76 -12.45
N LEU A 120 20.89 -13.95 -13.38
CA LEU A 120 21.08 -14.77 -14.58
C LEU A 120 22.22 -14.25 -15.46
N LEU A 121 22.28 -12.93 -15.65
CA LEU A 121 23.34 -12.27 -16.41
C LEU A 121 24.72 -12.55 -15.80
N SER A 122 24.85 -12.38 -14.48
CA SER A 122 26.11 -12.62 -13.75
C SER A 122 26.53 -14.08 -13.80
N VAL A 123 25.60 -15.00 -13.56
CA VAL A 123 25.86 -16.45 -13.62
C VAL A 123 26.32 -16.85 -15.03
N ASN A 124 25.61 -16.41 -16.08
CA ASN A 124 26.03 -16.70 -17.45
C ASN A 124 27.41 -16.11 -17.79
N ALA A 125 27.70 -14.87 -17.33
CA ALA A 125 29.02 -14.26 -17.57
C ALA A 125 30.17 -15.07 -16.92
N ILE A 126 29.96 -15.52 -15.70
CA ILE A 126 30.93 -16.39 -14.98
C ILE A 126 31.11 -17.72 -15.72
N ILE A 127 30.00 -18.38 -16.07
CA ILE A 127 30.01 -19.66 -16.78
C ILE A 127 30.73 -19.54 -18.11
N ILE A 128 30.41 -18.52 -18.93
CA ILE A 128 31.07 -18.27 -20.20
C ILE A 128 32.57 -18.02 -20.00
N SER A 129 32.94 -17.19 -19.02
CA SER A 129 34.35 -16.87 -18.75
C SER A 129 35.14 -18.11 -18.40
N VAL A 130 34.62 -18.95 -17.50
CA VAL A 130 35.26 -20.21 -17.11
C VAL A 130 35.33 -21.21 -18.29
N ALA A 131 34.26 -21.32 -19.07
CA ALA A 131 34.20 -22.20 -20.23
C ALA A 131 35.18 -21.77 -21.30
N LEU A 132 35.26 -20.50 -21.66
CA LEU A 132 36.19 -20.00 -22.67
C LEU A 132 37.64 -20.16 -22.21
N SER A 133 37.97 -19.87 -20.97
CA SER A 133 39.33 -20.01 -20.47
C SER A 133 39.84 -21.46 -20.48
N ASN A 134 38.96 -22.44 -20.29
CA ASN A 134 39.31 -23.84 -20.26
C ASN A 134 39.16 -24.55 -21.61
N LEU A 135 38.19 -24.19 -22.43
CA LEU A 135 37.84 -24.85 -23.69
C LEU A 135 38.65 -24.30 -24.87
N ILE A 136 38.87 -22.98 -24.99
CA ILE A 136 39.62 -22.40 -26.11
C ILE A 136 41.01 -23.05 -26.30
N PRO A 137 41.85 -23.19 -25.26
CA PRO A 137 43.14 -23.82 -25.41
C PRO A 137 43.07 -25.30 -25.82
N LYS A 138 41.97 -25.98 -25.53
CA LYS A 138 41.74 -27.35 -25.93
C LYS A 138 41.27 -27.50 -27.36
N LEU A 139 40.53 -26.52 -27.87
CA LEU A 139 39.98 -26.50 -29.24
C LEU A 139 41.09 -26.31 -30.30
N ASP A 140 42.23 -25.73 -29.95
CA ASP A 140 43.39 -25.62 -30.83
C ASP A 140 44.08 -26.96 -31.15
N ASN A 141 43.76 -28.00 -30.38
CA ASN A 141 44.33 -29.32 -30.59
C ASN A 141 43.39 -30.15 -31.49
N PRO A 142 43.86 -30.65 -32.65
CA PRO A 142 43.06 -31.48 -33.56
C PRO A 142 42.43 -32.72 -32.92
N SER A 143 43.08 -33.29 -31.89
CA SER A 143 42.52 -34.41 -31.13
C SER A 143 41.25 -34.09 -30.34
N ASN A 144 40.93 -32.82 -30.19
CA ASN A 144 39.75 -32.33 -29.42
C ASN A 144 38.64 -31.75 -30.32
N GLU A 145 38.69 -32.03 -31.61
CA GLU A 145 37.69 -31.52 -32.57
C GLU A 145 36.25 -31.85 -32.16
N TYR A 146 36.06 -32.99 -31.49
CA TYR A 146 34.75 -33.41 -30.94
C TYR A 146 34.15 -32.42 -29.93
N LEU A 147 34.93 -31.54 -29.30
CA LEU A 147 34.44 -30.53 -28.35
C LEU A 147 33.90 -29.29 -29.01
N ILE A 148 34.13 -29.07 -30.31
CA ILE A 148 33.72 -27.83 -31.03
C ILE A 148 32.22 -27.67 -30.99
N TYR A 149 31.47 -28.68 -31.45
CA TYR A 149 30.02 -28.60 -31.54
C TYR A 149 29.31 -28.39 -30.18
N PRO A 150 29.62 -29.20 -29.13
CA PRO A 150 29.04 -28.96 -27.79
C PRO A 150 29.35 -27.57 -27.24
N THR A 151 30.57 -27.06 -27.45
CA THR A 151 31.00 -25.74 -27.03
C THR A 151 30.17 -24.65 -27.73
N MET A 152 29.99 -24.76 -29.06
CA MET A 152 29.21 -23.83 -29.82
C MET A 152 27.74 -23.81 -29.40
N ILE A 153 27.15 -24.98 -29.13
CA ILE A 153 25.78 -25.09 -28.60
C ILE A 153 25.68 -24.37 -27.26
N PHE A 154 26.61 -24.69 -26.34
CA PHE A 154 26.66 -24.09 -25.00
C PHE A 154 26.78 -22.56 -25.05
N LEU A 155 27.71 -22.02 -25.82
CA LEU A 155 27.93 -20.58 -25.96
C LEU A 155 26.68 -19.88 -26.56
N THR A 156 26.08 -20.51 -27.58
CA THR A 156 24.87 -19.94 -28.21
C THR A 156 23.72 -19.77 -27.22
N PHE A 157 23.40 -20.82 -26.45
CA PHE A 157 22.32 -20.73 -25.44
C PHE A 157 22.67 -19.74 -24.33
N SER A 158 23.90 -19.68 -23.90
CA SER A 158 24.36 -18.75 -22.87
C SER A 158 24.24 -17.29 -23.36
N VAL A 159 24.71 -16.98 -24.57
CA VAL A 159 24.60 -15.63 -25.15
C VAL A 159 23.13 -15.24 -25.35
N VAL A 160 22.29 -16.13 -25.88
CA VAL A 160 20.84 -15.86 -26.05
C VAL A 160 20.19 -15.57 -24.70
N SER A 161 20.53 -16.35 -23.68
CA SER A 161 20.01 -16.12 -22.31
C SER A 161 20.44 -14.76 -21.76
N MET A 162 21.71 -14.36 -21.96
CA MET A 162 22.20 -13.03 -21.55
C MET A 162 21.47 -11.89 -22.28
N VAL A 163 21.30 -12.00 -23.59
CA VAL A 163 20.57 -10.99 -24.39
C VAL A 163 19.13 -10.83 -23.88
N LEU A 164 18.44 -11.94 -23.63
CA LEU A 164 17.08 -11.91 -23.10
C LEU A 164 17.03 -11.32 -21.67
N ALA A 165 18.01 -11.60 -20.81
CA ALA A 165 18.10 -11.01 -19.49
C ALA A 165 18.23 -9.47 -19.55
N VAL A 166 19.09 -8.97 -20.47
CA VAL A 166 19.22 -7.52 -20.73
C VAL A 166 17.92 -6.93 -21.28
N LEU A 167 17.25 -7.62 -22.20
CA LEU A 167 15.95 -7.16 -22.74
C LEU A 167 14.84 -7.12 -21.71
N ALA A 168 14.89 -7.99 -20.68
CA ALA A 168 13.93 -8.00 -19.59
C ALA A 168 14.06 -6.76 -18.69
N THR A 169 15.27 -6.22 -18.51
CA THR A 169 15.55 -5.06 -17.64
C THR A 169 15.55 -3.73 -18.41
N ARG A 170 15.53 -3.76 -19.75
CA ARG A 170 15.60 -2.54 -20.56
C ARG A 170 14.45 -1.58 -20.26
N PRO A 171 14.76 -0.30 -19.89
CA PRO A 171 13.75 0.70 -19.60
C PRO A 171 12.93 1.07 -20.85
N ASN A 172 11.62 1.27 -20.65
CA ASN A 172 10.71 1.74 -21.70
C ASN A 172 10.42 3.21 -21.44
N ILE A 173 10.89 4.10 -22.30
CA ILE A 173 10.74 5.56 -22.18
C ILE A 173 9.77 6.03 -23.29
N THR A 174 8.78 6.85 -22.93
CA THR A 174 7.82 7.48 -23.84
C THR A 174 8.41 8.77 -24.46
N SER A 175 7.61 9.50 -25.26
CA SER A 175 8.04 10.70 -25.98
C SER A 175 8.57 11.83 -25.08
N GLY A 176 8.10 11.90 -23.81
CA GLY A 176 8.51 12.89 -22.82
C GLY A 176 7.88 14.27 -23.01
N GLN A 177 6.82 14.36 -23.80
CA GLN A 177 6.10 15.60 -24.11
C GLN A 177 4.60 15.34 -24.12
N PHE A 178 3.83 16.36 -23.74
CA PHE A 178 2.38 16.41 -23.85
C PHE A 178 1.94 17.80 -24.34
N THR A 179 0.71 17.89 -24.82
CA THR A 179 0.10 19.15 -25.25
C THR A 179 -0.88 19.68 -24.20
N LYS A 180 -1.21 20.99 -24.27
CA LYS A 180 -2.26 21.56 -23.42
C LYS A 180 -3.61 20.89 -23.63
N GLU A 181 -3.88 20.45 -24.86
CA GLU A 181 -5.08 19.73 -25.21
C GLU A 181 -5.16 18.34 -24.54
N ASP A 182 -4.03 17.63 -24.43
CA ASP A 182 -3.95 16.35 -23.71
C ASP A 182 -4.29 16.49 -22.23
N VAL A 183 -3.85 17.61 -21.61
CA VAL A 183 -4.17 17.93 -20.21
C VAL A 183 -5.65 18.28 -20.08
N ALA A 184 -6.19 19.16 -20.94
CA ALA A 184 -7.60 19.56 -20.93
C ALA A 184 -8.53 18.35 -21.14
N ASN A 185 -8.17 17.42 -22.01
CA ASN A 185 -8.91 16.18 -22.27
C ASN A 185 -8.61 15.06 -21.25
N LYS A 186 -7.80 15.31 -20.20
CA LYS A 186 -7.41 14.33 -19.16
C LYS A 186 -6.80 13.04 -19.73
N LYS A 187 -6.13 13.12 -20.89
CA LYS A 187 -5.59 11.96 -21.60
C LYS A 187 -4.19 11.58 -21.13
N VAL A 188 -3.39 12.55 -20.69
CA VAL A 188 -2.00 12.33 -20.27
C VAL A 188 -1.89 11.95 -18.79
N ASN A 189 -1.02 10.97 -18.49
CA ASN A 189 -0.60 10.72 -17.13
C ASN A 189 0.60 11.61 -16.78
N LEU A 190 0.34 12.68 -16.04
CA LEU A 190 1.36 13.66 -15.62
C LEU A 190 2.28 13.15 -14.49
N LEU A 191 1.96 12.03 -13.85
CA LEU A 191 2.75 11.47 -12.75
C LEU A 191 3.91 10.61 -13.26
N PHE A 192 3.81 10.08 -14.48
CA PHE A 192 4.85 9.27 -15.09
C PHE A 192 5.93 10.15 -15.74
N PHE A 193 7.17 10.04 -15.24
CA PHE A 193 8.30 10.86 -15.69
C PHE A 193 8.53 10.80 -17.22
N GLY A 194 8.26 9.68 -17.85
CA GLY A 194 8.38 9.47 -19.28
C GLY A 194 7.51 10.41 -20.11
N ASN A 195 6.46 11.00 -19.54
CA ASN A 195 5.55 11.90 -20.26
C ASN A 195 5.94 13.37 -20.19
N PHE A 196 6.84 13.78 -19.27
CA PHE A 196 7.16 15.20 -19.07
C PHE A 196 8.65 15.56 -19.08
N HIS A 197 9.56 14.59 -19.13
CA HIS A 197 11.00 14.83 -18.95
C HIS A 197 11.64 15.78 -19.98
N LYS A 198 10.97 16.05 -21.10
CA LYS A 198 11.39 17.03 -22.12
C LYS A 198 10.58 18.33 -22.08
N MET A 199 9.65 18.47 -21.14
CA MET A 199 8.83 19.68 -20.99
C MET A 199 9.59 20.77 -20.25
N LYS A 200 9.19 22.04 -20.50
CA LYS A 200 9.64 23.15 -19.68
C LYS A 200 8.96 23.08 -18.30
N LEU A 201 9.67 23.52 -17.26
CA LEU A 201 9.15 23.53 -15.91
C LEU A 201 7.80 24.27 -15.80
N SER A 202 7.69 25.44 -16.46
CA SER A 202 6.46 26.25 -16.45
C SER A 202 5.23 25.52 -17.01
N ASP A 203 5.41 24.70 -18.06
CA ASP A 203 4.33 23.93 -18.67
C ASP A 203 3.94 22.76 -17.78
N TYR A 204 4.91 22.15 -17.12
CA TYR A 204 4.65 21.07 -16.15
C TYR A 204 3.96 21.59 -14.89
N GLU A 205 4.41 22.73 -14.32
CA GLU A 205 3.76 23.37 -13.16
C GLU A 205 2.31 23.75 -13.47
N TRP A 206 2.06 24.31 -14.66
CA TRP A 206 0.70 24.58 -15.09
C TRP A 206 -0.15 23.30 -15.16
N ALA A 207 0.37 22.24 -15.77
CA ALA A 207 -0.35 20.98 -15.92
C ALA A 207 -0.65 20.31 -14.59
N ILE A 208 0.29 20.31 -13.64
CA ILE A 208 0.07 19.82 -12.27
C ILE A 208 -0.97 20.68 -11.54
N GLY A 209 -0.93 22.02 -11.76
CA GLY A 209 -1.94 22.93 -11.22
C GLY A 209 -3.37 22.57 -11.68
N GLU A 210 -3.54 22.21 -12.95
CA GLU A 210 -4.83 21.74 -13.48
C GLU A 210 -5.22 20.36 -12.91
N LEU A 211 -4.26 19.44 -12.78
CA LEU A 211 -4.50 18.11 -12.20
C LEU A 211 -5.03 18.19 -10.77
N VAL A 212 -4.41 19.03 -9.92
CA VAL A 212 -4.74 19.12 -8.48
C VAL A 212 -6.10 19.76 -8.24
N LYS A 213 -6.60 20.60 -9.15
CA LYS A 213 -7.94 21.21 -9.04
C LYS A 213 -9.07 20.19 -9.20
N ASP A 214 -8.82 19.07 -9.86
CA ASP A 214 -9.83 18.08 -10.22
C ASP A 214 -9.50 16.72 -9.60
N LYS A 215 -10.26 16.38 -8.55
CA LYS A 215 -10.12 15.12 -7.82
C LYS A 215 -10.31 13.88 -8.71
N GLU A 216 -11.22 13.94 -9.67
CA GLU A 216 -11.47 12.86 -10.60
C GLU A 216 -10.28 12.66 -11.55
N TYR A 217 -9.66 13.76 -12.00
CA TYR A 217 -8.46 13.70 -12.82
C TYR A 217 -7.28 13.09 -12.05
N ILE A 218 -7.11 13.43 -10.76
CA ILE A 218 -6.08 12.79 -9.89
C ILE A 218 -6.28 11.27 -9.86
N TYR A 219 -7.49 10.79 -9.53
CA TYR A 219 -7.75 9.35 -9.43
C TYR A 219 -7.64 8.64 -10.78
N SER A 220 -8.09 9.26 -11.86
CA SER A 220 -7.92 8.74 -13.21
C SER A 220 -6.44 8.61 -13.58
N SER A 221 -5.62 9.60 -13.26
CA SER A 221 -4.17 9.58 -13.52
C SER A 221 -3.46 8.49 -12.71
N LEU A 222 -3.78 8.35 -11.43
CA LEU A 222 -3.25 7.28 -10.57
C LEU A 222 -3.64 5.90 -11.08
N THR A 223 -4.88 5.73 -11.52
CA THR A 223 -5.36 4.46 -12.10
C THR A 223 -4.62 4.11 -13.38
N LYS A 224 -4.43 5.09 -14.28
CA LYS A 224 -3.65 4.92 -15.50
C LYS A 224 -2.20 4.56 -15.22
N ASP A 225 -1.59 5.21 -14.22
CA ASP A 225 -0.22 4.92 -13.80
C ASP A 225 -0.05 3.47 -13.34
N LEU A 226 -0.92 3.00 -12.44
CA LEU A 226 -0.93 1.60 -11.99
C LEU A 226 -1.15 0.61 -13.13
N TYR A 227 -2.04 0.94 -14.07
CA TYR A 227 -2.29 0.08 -15.23
C TYR A 227 -1.05 -0.06 -16.12
N PHE A 228 -0.41 1.05 -16.47
CA PHE A 228 0.80 1.02 -17.31
C PHE A 228 1.99 0.35 -16.60
N LEU A 229 2.15 0.59 -15.31
CA LEU A 229 3.15 -0.15 -14.49
C LEU A 229 2.87 -1.65 -14.52
N GLY A 230 1.61 -2.06 -14.43
CA GLY A 230 1.19 -3.46 -14.54
C GLY A 230 1.55 -4.08 -15.90
N LEU A 231 1.36 -3.35 -17.01
CA LEU A 231 1.75 -3.80 -18.36
C LEU A 231 3.27 -3.97 -18.48
N VAL A 232 4.04 -3.01 -17.98
CA VAL A 232 5.51 -3.09 -17.96
C VAL A 232 5.97 -4.29 -17.14
N LEU A 233 5.40 -4.49 -15.98
CA LEU A 233 5.69 -5.61 -15.09
C LEU A 233 5.38 -6.95 -15.77
N HIS A 234 4.20 -7.09 -16.39
CA HIS A 234 3.84 -8.28 -17.16
C HIS A 234 4.86 -8.61 -18.25
N ARG A 235 5.29 -7.60 -19.04
CA ARG A 235 6.32 -7.76 -20.07
C ARG A 235 7.64 -8.25 -19.49
N LYS A 236 8.12 -7.63 -18.39
CA LYS A 236 9.35 -8.05 -17.71
C LYS A 236 9.28 -9.52 -17.28
N TYR A 237 8.21 -9.93 -16.61
CA TYR A 237 8.05 -11.31 -16.17
C TYR A 237 7.90 -12.30 -17.30
N LYS A 238 7.26 -11.91 -18.42
CA LYS A 238 7.15 -12.75 -19.63
C LYS A 238 8.53 -13.04 -20.22
N ILE A 239 9.35 -12.01 -20.41
CA ILE A 239 10.71 -12.15 -20.96
C ILE A 239 11.58 -12.94 -19.98
N LEU A 240 11.52 -12.62 -18.69
CA LEU A 240 12.30 -13.31 -17.66
C LEU A 240 11.97 -14.81 -17.60
N ARG A 241 10.69 -15.19 -17.69
CA ARG A 241 10.26 -16.60 -17.75
C ARG A 241 10.90 -17.29 -18.96
N LEU A 242 10.85 -16.65 -20.14
CA LEU A 242 11.47 -17.18 -21.36
C LEU A 242 12.98 -17.36 -21.17
N THR A 243 13.65 -16.38 -20.56
CA THR A 243 15.09 -16.44 -20.26
C THR A 243 15.45 -17.65 -19.40
N TYR A 244 14.69 -17.89 -18.33
CA TYR A 244 14.88 -19.06 -17.47
C TYR A 244 14.70 -20.38 -18.22
N VAL A 245 13.65 -20.47 -19.05
CA VAL A 245 13.39 -21.68 -19.84
C VAL A 245 14.53 -21.95 -20.80
N ILE A 246 14.98 -20.92 -21.54
CA ILE A 246 16.10 -21.07 -22.50
C ILE A 246 17.40 -21.42 -21.77
N PHE A 247 17.67 -20.81 -20.62
CA PHE A 247 18.85 -21.11 -19.81
C PHE A 247 18.87 -22.57 -19.35
N ILE A 248 17.75 -23.08 -18.79
CA ILE A 248 17.65 -24.47 -18.31
C ILE A 248 17.76 -25.45 -19.47
N ILE A 249 17.02 -25.22 -20.56
CA ILE A 249 17.08 -26.10 -21.76
C ILE A 249 18.50 -26.08 -22.35
N GLY A 250 19.11 -24.88 -22.43
CA GLY A 250 20.47 -24.74 -22.95
C GLY A 250 21.48 -25.51 -22.14
N ILE A 251 21.44 -25.48 -20.81
CA ILE A 251 22.31 -26.27 -19.95
C ILE A 251 22.11 -27.77 -20.19
N VAL A 252 20.84 -28.24 -20.20
CA VAL A 252 20.54 -29.67 -20.38
C VAL A 252 21.04 -30.16 -21.74
N ILE A 253 20.72 -29.42 -22.83
CA ILE A 253 21.18 -29.80 -24.18
C ILE A 253 22.70 -29.77 -24.26
N SER A 254 23.36 -28.77 -23.68
CA SER A 254 24.82 -28.67 -23.71
C SER A 254 25.48 -29.84 -22.97
N VAL A 255 24.98 -30.18 -21.77
CA VAL A 255 25.52 -31.32 -21.01
C VAL A 255 25.35 -32.63 -21.78
N LEU A 256 24.20 -32.87 -22.39
CA LEU A 256 23.94 -34.03 -23.23
C LEU A 256 24.85 -34.04 -24.47
N ALA A 257 25.03 -32.90 -25.14
CA ALA A 257 25.91 -32.78 -26.28
C ALA A 257 27.36 -33.08 -25.91
N PHE A 258 27.88 -32.57 -24.77
CA PHE A 258 29.20 -32.91 -24.28
C PHE A 258 29.33 -34.40 -23.94
N ALA A 259 28.34 -34.98 -23.27
CA ALA A 259 28.33 -36.41 -22.91
C ALA A 259 28.36 -37.31 -24.17
N ILE A 260 27.50 -37.02 -25.15
CA ILE A 260 27.46 -37.75 -26.42
C ILE A 260 28.78 -37.58 -27.17
N SER A 261 29.23 -36.35 -27.34
CA SER A 261 30.49 -36.06 -28.06
C SER A 261 31.69 -36.76 -27.43
N PHE A 262 31.79 -36.74 -26.11
CA PHE A 262 32.86 -37.41 -25.38
C PHE A 262 32.77 -38.93 -25.50
N ASN A 263 31.57 -39.52 -25.48
CA ASN A 263 31.41 -40.98 -25.48
C ASN A 263 31.58 -41.59 -26.88
N TYR A 264 31.15 -40.90 -27.95
CA TYR A 264 31.19 -41.44 -29.30
C TYR A 264 32.35 -40.94 -30.16
N PHE A 265 32.91 -39.79 -29.87
CA PHE A 265 33.94 -39.12 -30.66
C PHE A 265 35.19 -38.75 -29.85
N GLY A 266 35.18 -39.02 -28.55
CA GLY A 266 36.33 -38.82 -27.69
C GLY A 266 37.46 -39.82 -27.97
N PRO A 267 38.70 -39.56 -27.47
CA PRO A 267 39.82 -40.47 -27.66
C PRO A 267 39.49 -41.82 -27.02
N GLU A 268 39.85 -42.93 -27.73
CA GLU A 268 39.70 -44.29 -27.22
C GLU A 268 40.42 -44.40 -25.85
N ARG A 269 39.67 -44.77 -24.82
CA ARG A 269 40.28 -45.11 -23.52
C ARG A 269 40.95 -46.46 -23.65
N ILE A 270 42.27 -46.45 -23.76
CA ILE A 270 43.04 -47.65 -23.47
C ILE A 270 42.84 -47.89 -21.97
N LEU A 271 41.97 -48.86 -21.64
CA LEU A 271 41.81 -49.36 -20.29
C LEU A 271 43.03 -50.27 -20.05
N ASP A 272 44.09 -49.71 -19.44
CA ASP A 272 45.18 -50.48 -18.85
C ASP A 272 44.74 -51.15 -17.55
#